data_f6c8966db72966301e319410618e04cd
#
_entry.id   f6c8966db72966301e319410618e04cd
#
_cell.length_a   1.000
_cell.length_b   1.000
_cell.length_c   1.000
_cell.angle_alpha   90.00
_cell.angle_beta   90.00
_cell.angle_gamma   90.00
#
_symmetry.space_group_name_H-M   'P 1'
#
loop_
_entity.id
_entity.type
_entity.pdbx_description
1 polymer ?
#
loop_
_entity_poly.entity_id
_entity_poly.type
_entity_poly.pdbx_seq_one_letter_code
_entity_poly.pdbx_strand_id
1 'polypeptide(L)'
;MVFVFRIATPAWLAMREFLFLEVLIMNHAKVRALCEGAVLLAVAQILSYIKLWEMPWGGSVVLSMVPLVLYAVRWGLGPGLLSGFVFGVLQFVFDGGFAIGWQSIIGDYLLAFTVLGFAGLVARRKSGVFTGTLIAGFARFLVHYVVGATIWAAYMPDVFFGMTMKSPWFYSLLYNLAYMLPNIAITLVVFAVAYKPLKKYLTGEDLLAAK
;
A
#
# COMPACT_ATOMS: atom_id res chain seq x y z
N MET A 1 -40.58 3.00 51.30
CA MET A 1 -39.63 2.06 50.65
C MET A 1 -39.88 2.17 49.15
N VAL A 2 -39.10 3.01 48.47
CA VAL A 2 -39.30 3.29 47.04
C VAL A 2 -38.33 2.36 46.26
N PHE A 3 -38.87 1.37 45.60
CA PHE A 3 -38.11 0.51 44.67
C PHE A 3 -37.82 1.30 43.40
N VAL A 4 -36.58 1.76 43.25
CA VAL A 4 -36.07 2.31 41.99
C VAL A 4 -35.75 1.13 41.07
N PHE A 5 -36.65 0.86 40.10
CA PHE A 5 -36.36 -0.06 38.99
C PHE A 5 -35.26 0.54 38.16
N ARG A 6 -34.04 0.01 38.31
CA ARG A 6 -32.93 0.26 37.37
C ARG A 6 -33.28 -0.50 36.09
N ILE A 7 -33.85 0.19 35.11
CA ILE A 7 -34.07 -0.35 33.77
C ILE A 7 -32.66 -0.57 33.21
N ALA A 8 -32.30 -1.85 33.03
CA ALA A 8 -31.03 -2.21 32.39
C ALA A 8 -31.03 -1.62 30.97
N THR A 9 -30.14 -0.70 30.69
CA THR A 9 -29.95 -0.16 29.33
C THR A 9 -29.65 -1.32 28.38
N PRO A 10 -30.43 -1.47 27.30
CA PRO A 10 -30.19 -2.54 26.32
C PRO A 10 -28.78 -2.49 25.80
N ALA A 11 -28.11 -3.63 25.63
CA ALA A 11 -26.71 -3.74 25.22
C ALA A 11 -26.39 -2.95 23.93
N TRP A 12 -27.35 -2.84 23.00
CA TRP A 12 -27.19 -2.05 21.77
C TRP A 12 -27.16 -0.53 22.04
N LEU A 13 -27.83 -0.01 23.06
CA LEU A 13 -27.73 1.40 23.47
C LEU A 13 -26.37 1.69 24.10
N ALA A 14 -25.90 0.81 24.98
CA ALA A 14 -24.56 0.94 25.56
C ALA A 14 -23.45 0.87 24.49
N MET A 15 -23.60 -0.02 23.51
CA MET A 15 -22.67 -0.11 22.37
C MET A 15 -22.73 1.14 21.48
N ARG A 16 -23.92 1.69 21.24
CA ARG A 16 -24.09 2.95 20.48
C ARG A 16 -23.45 4.14 21.19
N GLU A 17 -23.66 4.27 22.50
CA GLU A 17 -23.02 5.33 23.29
C GLU A 17 -21.51 5.17 23.36
N PHE A 18 -21.02 3.95 23.49
CA PHE A 18 -19.58 3.65 23.45
C PHE A 18 -18.95 4.03 22.09
N LEU A 19 -19.56 3.63 20.98
CA LEU A 19 -19.13 4.00 19.64
C LEU A 19 -19.20 5.52 19.41
N PHE A 20 -20.24 6.18 19.94
CA PHE A 20 -20.41 7.62 19.82
C PHE A 20 -19.36 8.39 20.63
N LEU A 21 -19.03 7.91 21.83
CA LEU A 21 -17.96 8.45 22.67
C LEU A 21 -16.58 8.23 22.04
N GLU A 22 -16.31 7.06 21.44
CA GLU A 22 -15.04 6.84 20.72
C GLU A 22 -14.90 7.79 19.53
N VAL A 23 -15.97 8.04 18.77
CA VAL A 23 -15.97 9.00 17.66
C VAL A 23 -15.76 10.44 18.16
N LEU A 24 -16.38 10.83 19.28
CA LEU A 24 -16.19 12.17 19.89
C LEU A 24 -14.77 12.37 20.45
N ILE A 25 -14.13 11.30 20.93
CA ILE A 25 -12.75 11.34 21.46
C ILE A 25 -11.71 11.26 20.33
N MET A 26 -12.12 10.90 19.11
CA MET A 26 -11.19 10.88 17.98
C MET A 26 -10.69 12.29 17.69
N ASN A 27 -9.39 12.49 17.90
CA ASN A 27 -8.69 13.73 17.54
C ASN A 27 -8.90 13.99 16.04
N HIS A 28 -9.25 15.24 15.68
CA HIS A 28 -9.45 15.67 14.28
C HIS A 28 -8.35 15.17 13.33
N ALA A 29 -7.09 15.07 13.79
CA ALA A 29 -6.00 14.54 13.01
C ALA A 29 -6.17 13.05 12.65
N LYS A 30 -6.70 12.23 13.57
CA LYS A 30 -6.97 10.80 13.31
C LYS A 30 -8.10 10.62 12.30
N VAL A 31 -9.19 11.38 12.46
CA VAL A 31 -10.31 11.36 11.51
C VAL A 31 -9.82 11.76 10.12
N ARG A 32 -9.05 12.85 10.01
CA ARG A 32 -8.47 13.29 8.75
C ARG A 32 -7.57 12.21 8.12
N ALA A 33 -6.73 11.53 8.93
CA ALA A 33 -5.89 10.45 8.45
C ALA A 33 -6.72 9.30 7.86
N LEU A 34 -7.78 8.88 8.55
CA LEU A 34 -8.66 7.81 8.09
C LEU A 34 -9.40 8.18 6.80
N CYS A 35 -9.98 9.39 6.73
CA CYS A 35 -10.68 9.86 5.53
C CYS A 35 -9.72 9.99 4.33
N GLU A 36 -8.54 10.59 4.53
CA GLU A 36 -7.53 10.73 3.48
C GLU A 36 -7.02 9.34 3.05
N GLY A 37 -6.80 8.42 4.00
CA GLY A 37 -6.41 7.05 3.71
C GLY A 37 -7.45 6.31 2.88
N ALA A 38 -8.73 6.41 3.24
CA ALA A 38 -9.81 5.76 2.49
C ALA A 38 -9.90 6.28 1.05
N VAL A 39 -9.80 7.60 0.85
CA VAL A 39 -9.81 8.21 -0.50
C VAL A 39 -8.59 7.77 -1.31
N LEU A 40 -7.39 7.81 -0.73
CA LEU A 40 -6.16 7.42 -1.43
C LEU A 40 -6.12 5.92 -1.74
N LEU A 41 -6.68 5.06 -0.87
CA LEU A 41 -6.86 3.63 -1.15
C LEU A 41 -7.83 3.39 -2.31
N ALA A 42 -8.96 4.11 -2.35
CA ALA A 42 -9.90 4.02 -3.47
C ALA A 42 -9.25 4.46 -4.79
N VAL A 43 -8.48 5.56 -4.78
CA VAL A 43 -7.71 6.02 -5.95
C VAL A 43 -6.67 4.96 -6.34
N ALA A 44 -5.94 4.36 -5.38
CA ALA A 44 -4.98 3.31 -5.67
C ALA A 44 -5.65 2.10 -6.34
N GLN A 45 -6.84 1.72 -5.87
CA GLN A 45 -7.61 0.61 -6.44
C GLN A 45 -8.06 0.92 -7.87
N ILE A 46 -8.57 2.11 -8.15
CA ILE A 46 -8.94 2.52 -9.51
C ILE A 46 -7.71 2.49 -10.43
N LEU A 47 -6.58 3.06 -9.98
CA LEU A 47 -5.34 3.10 -10.76
C LEU A 47 -4.72 1.73 -10.99
N SER A 48 -5.01 0.72 -10.16
CA SER A 48 -4.52 -0.65 -10.35
C SER A 48 -5.17 -1.37 -11.53
N TYR A 49 -6.36 -0.95 -11.94
CA TYR A 49 -7.01 -1.48 -13.14
C TYR A 49 -6.46 -0.92 -14.44
N ILE A 50 -5.75 0.21 -14.38
CA ILE A 50 -5.10 0.83 -15.55
C ILE A 50 -3.70 0.23 -15.70
N LYS A 51 -3.62 -0.94 -16.31
CA LYS A 51 -2.36 -1.65 -16.54
C LYS A 51 -1.69 -1.09 -17.79
N LEU A 52 -0.59 -0.36 -17.62
CA LEU A 52 0.22 0.17 -18.73
C LEU A 52 1.01 -0.96 -19.41
N TRP A 53 1.39 -1.94 -18.66
CA TRP A 53 2.02 -3.17 -19.11
C TRP A 53 1.80 -4.29 -18.10
N GLU A 54 1.66 -5.54 -18.56
CA GLU A 54 1.39 -6.71 -17.73
C GLU A 54 2.32 -7.87 -18.10
N MET A 55 2.85 -8.53 -17.09
CA MET A 55 3.68 -9.72 -17.22
C MET A 55 2.82 -10.99 -17.24
N PRO A 56 3.30 -12.11 -17.85
CA PRO A 56 2.51 -13.34 -18.03
C PRO A 56 1.93 -13.96 -16.74
N TRP A 57 2.66 -13.89 -15.65
CA TRP A 57 2.27 -14.50 -14.36
C TRP A 57 1.89 -13.48 -13.28
N GLY A 58 1.27 -12.39 -13.68
CA GLY A 58 1.01 -11.24 -12.81
C GLY A 58 2.20 -10.28 -12.83
N GLY A 59 2.20 -9.28 -11.98
CA GLY A 59 3.16 -8.20 -12.07
C GLY A 59 2.82 -7.24 -13.22
N SER A 60 2.41 -6.04 -12.87
CA SER A 60 1.98 -5.04 -13.84
C SER A 60 2.58 -3.67 -13.54
N VAL A 61 2.73 -2.87 -14.58
CA VAL A 61 3.10 -1.47 -14.46
C VAL A 61 1.84 -0.66 -14.30
N VAL A 62 1.62 -0.12 -13.09
CA VAL A 62 0.41 0.61 -12.69
C VAL A 62 0.78 1.83 -11.84
N LEU A 63 -0.16 2.76 -11.68
CA LEU A 63 0.06 3.98 -10.90
C LEU A 63 -0.36 3.86 -9.41
N SER A 64 -0.74 2.67 -8.94
CA SER A 64 -1.24 2.46 -7.57
C SER A 64 -0.23 2.80 -6.47
N MET A 65 1.09 2.74 -6.77
CA MET A 65 2.12 3.14 -5.82
C MET A 65 2.07 4.63 -5.45
N VAL A 66 1.60 5.51 -6.35
CA VAL A 66 1.56 6.96 -6.12
C VAL A 66 0.73 7.31 -4.88
N PRO A 67 -0.57 6.97 -4.80
CA PRO A 67 -1.38 7.31 -3.63
C PRO A 67 -0.93 6.59 -2.36
N LEU A 68 -0.42 5.35 -2.44
CA LEU A 68 0.04 4.60 -1.27
C LEU A 68 1.30 5.21 -0.65
N VAL A 69 2.30 5.53 -1.48
CA VAL A 69 3.52 6.22 -1.04
C VAL A 69 3.20 7.61 -0.51
N LEU A 70 2.33 8.36 -1.19
CA LEU A 70 1.88 9.68 -0.72
C LEU A 70 1.29 9.59 0.68
N TYR A 71 0.37 8.66 0.89
CA TYR A 71 -0.26 8.47 2.20
C TYR A 71 0.76 8.16 3.29
N ALA A 72 1.66 7.20 3.03
CA ALA A 72 2.70 6.82 3.98
C ALA A 72 3.65 7.97 4.32
N VAL A 73 4.10 8.75 3.33
CA VAL A 73 4.97 9.93 3.55
C VAL A 73 4.26 11.04 4.33
N ARG A 74 2.95 11.19 4.17
CA ARG A 74 2.16 12.19 4.89
C ARG A 74 1.88 11.79 6.34
N TRP A 75 1.46 10.54 6.57
CA TRP A 75 0.94 10.09 7.85
C TRP A 75 1.93 9.23 8.66
N GLY A 76 3.03 8.81 8.05
CA GLY A 76 4.09 8.05 8.71
C GLY A 76 3.97 6.55 8.55
N LEU A 77 4.88 5.83 9.21
CA LEU A 77 5.10 4.40 9.04
C LEU A 77 3.86 3.56 9.40
N GLY A 78 3.26 3.76 10.57
CA GLY A 78 2.13 2.95 11.04
C GLY A 78 0.91 3.01 10.10
N PRO A 79 0.35 4.21 9.84
CA PRO A 79 -0.71 4.38 8.86
C PRO A 79 -0.33 3.88 7.46
N GLY A 80 0.92 4.10 7.04
CA GLY A 80 1.43 3.59 5.76
C GLY A 80 1.41 2.08 5.64
N LEU A 81 1.89 1.35 6.65
CA LEU A 81 1.86 -0.11 6.70
C LEU A 81 0.42 -0.64 6.69
N LEU A 82 -0.46 -0.02 7.48
CA LEU A 82 -1.88 -0.41 7.52
C LEU A 82 -2.55 -0.20 6.16
N SER A 83 -2.32 0.95 5.51
CA SER A 83 -2.90 1.21 4.18
C SER A 83 -2.39 0.23 3.13
N GLY A 84 -1.09 -0.10 3.16
CA GLY A 84 -0.51 -1.11 2.29
C GLY A 84 -1.12 -2.49 2.52
N PHE A 85 -1.31 -2.89 3.78
CA PHE A 85 -1.96 -4.16 4.12
C PHE A 85 -3.40 -4.22 3.61
N VAL A 86 -4.20 -3.18 3.88
CA VAL A 86 -5.59 -3.10 3.39
C VAL A 86 -5.64 -3.14 1.87
N PHE A 87 -4.74 -2.40 1.19
CA PHE A 87 -4.64 -2.45 -0.26
C PHE A 87 -4.27 -3.83 -0.77
N GLY A 88 -3.36 -4.55 -0.10
CA GLY A 88 -3.01 -5.94 -0.43
C GLY A 88 -4.20 -6.89 -0.37
N VAL A 89 -5.05 -6.76 0.66
CA VAL A 89 -6.32 -7.50 0.78
C VAL A 89 -7.26 -7.16 -0.39
N LEU A 90 -7.43 -5.87 -0.70
CA LEU A 90 -8.27 -5.42 -1.81
C LEU A 90 -7.76 -5.96 -3.15
N GLN A 91 -6.45 -5.92 -3.39
CA GLN A 91 -5.86 -6.47 -4.61
C GLN A 91 -6.12 -7.97 -4.74
N PHE A 92 -5.93 -8.76 -3.67
CA PHE A 92 -6.23 -10.18 -3.69
C PHE A 92 -7.70 -10.47 -4.05
N VAL A 93 -8.62 -9.72 -3.43
CA VAL A 93 -10.07 -9.91 -3.66
C VAL A 93 -10.50 -9.48 -5.06
N PHE A 94 -10.01 -8.32 -5.53
CA PHE A 94 -10.48 -7.71 -6.78
C PHE A 94 -9.68 -8.13 -8.02
N ASP A 95 -8.47 -8.65 -7.86
CA ASP A 95 -7.66 -9.20 -8.96
C ASP A 95 -7.98 -10.69 -9.25
N GLY A 96 -9.07 -11.18 -8.68
CA GLY A 96 -9.54 -12.55 -8.89
C GLY A 96 -8.80 -13.62 -8.09
N GLY A 97 -7.97 -13.24 -7.12
CA GLY A 97 -7.29 -14.16 -6.20
C GLY A 97 -6.24 -15.04 -6.90
N PHE A 98 -5.55 -14.52 -7.92
CA PHE A 98 -4.54 -15.26 -8.65
C PHE A 98 -3.34 -15.60 -7.75
N ALA A 99 -3.31 -16.82 -7.25
CA ALA A 99 -2.28 -17.30 -6.33
C ALA A 99 -2.11 -18.81 -6.49
N ILE A 100 -0.88 -19.31 -6.34
CA ILE A 100 -0.57 -20.75 -6.43
C ILE A 100 -0.61 -21.44 -5.06
N GLY A 101 -0.98 -20.72 -4.01
CA GLY A 101 -1.11 -21.21 -2.65
C GLY A 101 -1.16 -20.07 -1.65
N TRP A 102 -1.40 -20.41 -0.38
CA TRP A 102 -1.49 -19.41 0.70
C TRP A 102 -0.19 -18.61 0.89
N GLN A 103 0.97 -19.21 0.57
CA GLN A 103 2.27 -18.54 0.66
C GLN A 103 2.38 -17.39 -0.34
N SER A 104 1.89 -17.57 -1.59
CA SER A 104 1.88 -16.50 -2.58
C SER A 104 0.84 -15.42 -2.24
N ILE A 105 -0.28 -15.79 -1.60
CA ILE A 105 -1.23 -14.79 -1.09
C ILE A 105 -0.56 -13.89 -0.06
N ILE A 106 0.13 -14.47 0.92
CA ILE A 106 0.82 -13.70 1.95
C ILE A 106 1.96 -12.88 1.34
N GLY A 107 2.79 -13.48 0.48
CA GLY A 107 3.95 -12.83 -0.09
C GLY A 107 3.60 -11.75 -1.11
N ASP A 108 2.87 -12.11 -2.15
CA ASP A 108 2.64 -11.23 -3.30
C ASP A 108 1.57 -10.15 -3.07
N TYR A 109 0.58 -10.45 -2.22
CA TYR A 109 -0.47 -9.49 -1.91
C TYR A 109 -0.24 -8.82 -0.55
N LEU A 110 -0.28 -9.56 0.55
CA LEU A 110 -0.27 -8.94 1.87
C LEU A 110 1.07 -8.27 2.15
N LEU A 111 2.18 -9.02 2.10
CA LEU A 111 3.48 -8.51 2.47
C LEU A 111 4.01 -7.47 1.46
N ALA A 112 3.93 -7.78 0.16
CA ALA A 112 4.45 -6.92 -0.89
C ALA A 112 3.80 -5.53 -0.92
N PHE A 113 2.50 -5.42 -0.62
CA PHE A 113 1.85 -4.12 -0.52
C PHE A 113 2.05 -3.47 0.85
N THR A 114 2.09 -4.25 1.94
CA THR A 114 2.34 -3.71 3.30
C THR A 114 3.67 -2.95 3.36
N VAL A 115 4.74 -3.50 2.78
CA VAL A 115 6.08 -2.87 2.82
C VAL A 115 6.16 -1.54 2.05
N LEU A 116 5.16 -1.20 1.21
CA LEU A 116 5.06 0.14 0.65
C LEU A 116 4.91 1.21 1.74
N GLY A 117 4.38 0.84 2.89
CA GLY A 117 4.31 1.70 4.08
C GLY A 117 5.66 2.15 4.60
N PHE A 118 6.78 1.49 4.22
CA PHE A 118 8.13 1.95 4.58
C PHE A 118 8.48 3.31 3.99
N ALA A 119 7.75 3.81 2.99
CA ALA A 119 7.83 5.21 2.59
C ALA A 119 7.59 6.17 3.77
N GLY A 120 6.84 5.75 4.78
CA GLY A 120 6.58 6.53 6.00
C GLY A 120 7.78 6.72 6.92
N LEU A 121 8.91 6.00 6.73
CA LEU A 121 10.17 6.21 7.46
C LEU A 121 10.75 7.60 7.19
N VAL A 122 10.45 8.19 6.04
CA VAL A 122 10.87 9.53 5.64
C VAL A 122 9.71 10.53 5.63
N ALA A 123 8.71 10.28 6.48
CA ALA A 123 7.52 11.11 6.57
C ALA A 123 7.86 12.59 6.83
N ARG A 124 7.11 13.47 6.17
CA ARG A 124 7.18 14.94 6.32
C ARG A 124 8.54 15.56 5.98
N ARG A 125 9.40 14.84 5.26
CA ARG A 125 10.66 15.40 4.72
C ARG A 125 10.41 16.06 3.37
N LYS A 126 11.17 17.12 3.04
CA LYS A 126 11.07 17.82 1.75
C LYS A 126 11.21 16.88 0.55
N SER A 127 12.14 15.90 0.64
CA SER A 127 12.34 14.86 -0.40
C SER A 127 11.55 13.57 -0.12
N GLY A 128 10.65 13.56 0.88
CA GLY A 128 10.01 12.35 1.39
C GLY A 128 9.34 11.49 0.33
N VAL A 129 8.61 12.10 -0.61
CA VAL A 129 7.95 11.35 -1.69
C VAL A 129 8.94 10.66 -2.63
N PHE A 130 10.12 11.25 -2.88
CA PHE A 130 11.15 10.65 -3.74
C PHE A 130 11.91 9.54 -3.01
N THR A 131 12.48 9.86 -1.85
CA THR A 131 13.22 8.88 -1.05
C THR A 131 12.30 7.78 -0.53
N GLY A 132 11.05 8.09 -0.17
CA GLY A 132 10.03 7.12 0.22
C GLY A 132 9.66 6.17 -0.91
N THR A 133 9.54 6.66 -2.15
CA THR A 133 9.30 5.82 -3.32
C THR A 133 10.43 4.82 -3.53
N LEU A 134 11.68 5.26 -3.41
CA LEU A 134 12.84 4.36 -3.56
C LEU A 134 12.87 3.29 -2.47
N ILE A 135 12.67 3.68 -1.20
CA ILE A 135 12.66 2.75 -0.06
C ILE A 135 11.52 1.74 -0.22
N ALA A 136 10.30 2.21 -0.45
CA ALA A 136 9.11 1.38 -0.58
C ALA A 136 9.18 0.46 -1.81
N GLY A 137 9.60 1.01 -2.95
CA GLY A 137 9.75 0.25 -4.19
C GLY A 137 10.82 -0.84 -4.09
N PHE A 138 11.95 -0.54 -3.44
CA PHE A 138 13.00 -1.53 -3.19
C PHE A 138 12.53 -2.62 -2.22
N ALA A 139 11.85 -2.24 -1.13
CA ALA A 139 11.31 -3.21 -0.18
C ALA A 139 10.31 -4.15 -0.85
N ARG A 140 9.38 -3.61 -1.66
CA ARG A 140 8.43 -4.41 -2.43
C ARG A 140 9.13 -5.31 -3.45
N PHE A 141 10.13 -4.79 -4.16
CA PHE A 141 10.96 -5.60 -5.07
C PHE A 141 11.60 -6.78 -4.35
N LEU A 142 12.18 -6.59 -3.16
CA LEU A 142 12.79 -7.68 -2.39
C LEU A 142 11.77 -8.77 -2.01
N VAL A 143 10.56 -8.39 -1.61
CA VAL A 143 9.50 -9.36 -1.32
C VAL A 143 9.18 -10.18 -2.56
N HIS A 144 8.87 -9.54 -3.68
CA HIS A 144 8.56 -10.25 -4.93
C HIS A 144 9.74 -11.06 -5.47
N TYR A 145 10.98 -10.58 -5.29
CA TYR A 145 12.18 -11.30 -5.66
C TYR A 145 12.31 -12.63 -4.92
N VAL A 146 12.14 -12.62 -3.59
CA VAL A 146 12.22 -13.83 -2.76
C VAL A 146 11.04 -14.77 -3.06
N VAL A 147 9.82 -14.25 -3.12
CA VAL A 147 8.62 -15.04 -3.43
C VAL A 147 8.72 -15.67 -4.82
N GLY A 148 9.17 -14.89 -5.82
CA GLY A 148 9.35 -15.38 -7.18
C GLY A 148 10.43 -16.47 -7.29
N ALA A 149 11.55 -16.31 -6.57
CA ALA A 149 12.64 -17.28 -6.59
C ALA A 149 12.35 -18.58 -5.82
N THR A 150 11.39 -18.55 -4.90
CA THR A 150 11.07 -19.70 -4.03
C THR A 150 9.71 -20.31 -4.39
N ILE A 151 8.64 -19.56 -4.24
CA ILE A 151 7.27 -20.06 -4.39
C ILE A 151 6.92 -20.25 -5.86
N TRP A 152 7.31 -19.30 -6.74
CA TRP A 152 7.05 -19.37 -8.17
C TRP A 152 8.15 -20.09 -8.97
N ALA A 153 9.16 -20.65 -8.33
CA ALA A 153 10.30 -21.31 -8.98
C ALA A 153 9.89 -22.39 -10.01
N ALA A 154 8.81 -23.13 -9.73
CA ALA A 154 8.30 -24.18 -10.61
C ALA A 154 7.73 -23.64 -11.95
N TYR A 155 7.45 -22.35 -12.03
CA TYR A 155 6.91 -21.67 -13.22
C TYR A 155 8.00 -20.93 -14.03
N MET A 156 9.28 -21.15 -13.69
CA MET A 156 10.40 -20.59 -14.44
C MET A 156 10.44 -21.19 -15.86
N PRO A 157 10.40 -20.35 -16.92
CA PRO A 157 10.54 -20.84 -18.28
C PRO A 157 12.01 -21.19 -18.61
N ASP A 158 12.23 -22.01 -19.63
CA ASP A 158 13.59 -22.32 -20.10
C ASP A 158 14.30 -21.09 -20.69
N VAL A 159 13.55 -20.19 -21.32
CA VAL A 159 14.07 -18.97 -21.94
C VAL A 159 13.25 -17.76 -21.52
N PHE A 160 13.92 -16.69 -21.08
CA PHE A 160 13.31 -15.39 -20.73
C PHE A 160 14.18 -14.25 -21.22
N PHE A 161 13.60 -13.28 -21.93
CA PHE A 161 14.32 -12.20 -22.64
C PHE A 161 15.48 -12.69 -23.52
N GLY A 162 15.29 -13.84 -24.20
CA GLY A 162 16.31 -14.41 -25.06
C GLY A 162 17.48 -15.10 -24.34
N MET A 163 17.45 -15.18 -23.02
CA MET A 163 18.46 -15.84 -22.18
C MET A 163 17.94 -17.16 -21.62
N THR A 164 18.80 -18.20 -21.63
CA THR A 164 18.47 -19.47 -20.96
C THR A 164 18.46 -19.31 -19.45
N MET A 165 17.35 -19.66 -18.81
CA MET A 165 17.19 -19.58 -17.37
C MET A 165 17.71 -20.85 -16.70
N LYS A 166 18.74 -20.72 -15.85
CA LYS A 166 19.33 -21.84 -15.10
C LYS A 166 19.09 -21.73 -13.60
N SER A 167 18.60 -20.59 -13.13
CA SER A 167 18.39 -20.33 -11.70
C SER A 167 17.09 -19.57 -11.50
N PRO A 168 16.19 -20.05 -10.60
CA PRO A 168 14.98 -19.33 -10.23
C PRO A 168 15.30 -17.93 -9.66
N TRP A 169 16.40 -17.77 -8.95
CA TRP A 169 16.83 -16.49 -8.43
C TRP A 169 17.17 -15.48 -9.54
N PHE A 170 17.90 -15.93 -10.57
CA PHE A 170 18.23 -15.06 -11.70
C PHE A 170 16.98 -14.71 -12.52
N TYR A 171 16.10 -15.70 -12.74
CA TYR A 171 14.81 -15.46 -13.39
C TYR A 171 13.95 -14.45 -12.60
N SER A 172 13.78 -14.67 -11.30
CA SER A 172 13.00 -13.80 -10.43
C SER A 172 13.58 -12.38 -10.38
N LEU A 173 14.91 -12.22 -10.40
CA LEU A 173 15.56 -10.93 -10.49
C LEU A 173 15.12 -10.18 -11.75
N LEU A 174 15.29 -10.79 -12.92
CA LEU A 174 14.95 -10.18 -14.20
C LEU A 174 13.45 -9.89 -14.31
N TYR A 175 12.63 -10.86 -13.93
CA TYR A 175 11.17 -10.75 -13.98
C TYR A 175 10.67 -9.57 -13.14
N ASN A 176 11.09 -9.51 -11.90
CA ASN A 176 10.62 -8.47 -10.99
C ASN A 176 11.22 -7.09 -11.32
N LEU A 177 12.47 -7.01 -11.78
CA LEU A 177 13.02 -5.75 -12.28
C LEU A 177 12.24 -5.20 -13.46
N ALA A 178 11.78 -6.07 -14.36
CA ALA A 178 11.10 -5.66 -15.58
C ALA A 178 9.85 -4.81 -15.33
N TYR A 179 9.07 -5.09 -14.27
CA TYR A 179 7.90 -4.26 -13.95
C TYR A 179 8.09 -3.34 -12.74
N MET A 180 8.94 -3.70 -11.77
CA MET A 180 9.16 -2.85 -10.59
C MET A 180 9.97 -1.59 -10.89
N LEU A 181 11.00 -1.66 -11.76
CA LEU A 181 11.73 -0.47 -12.16
C LEU A 181 10.83 0.56 -12.87
N PRO A 182 10.02 0.19 -13.88
CA PRO A 182 9.03 1.11 -14.44
C PRO A 182 8.04 1.66 -13.42
N ASN A 183 7.54 0.84 -12.49
CA ASN A 183 6.64 1.31 -11.43
C ASN A 183 7.28 2.38 -10.54
N ILE A 184 8.52 2.18 -10.12
CA ILE A 184 9.29 3.16 -9.34
C ILE A 184 9.53 4.41 -10.18
N ALA A 185 9.99 4.26 -11.43
CA ALA A 185 10.30 5.39 -12.31
C ALA A 185 9.06 6.25 -12.58
N ILE A 186 7.92 5.64 -12.93
CA ILE A 186 6.68 6.39 -13.22
C ILE A 186 6.15 7.08 -11.96
N THR A 187 6.27 6.46 -10.79
CA THR A 187 5.89 7.07 -9.51
C THR A 187 6.76 8.30 -9.22
N LEU A 188 8.07 8.21 -9.44
CA LEU A 188 9.00 9.35 -9.29
C LEU A 188 8.67 10.48 -10.27
N VAL A 189 8.36 10.15 -11.53
CA VAL A 189 7.96 11.13 -12.56
C VAL A 189 6.68 11.85 -12.15
N VAL A 190 5.65 11.11 -11.71
CA VAL A 190 4.39 11.70 -11.23
C VAL A 190 4.66 12.67 -10.08
N PHE A 191 5.46 12.28 -9.09
CA PHE A 191 5.82 13.18 -7.99
C PHE A 191 6.66 14.37 -8.45
N ALA A 192 7.56 14.20 -9.40
CA ALA A 192 8.35 15.32 -9.94
C ALA A 192 7.48 16.36 -10.63
N VAL A 193 6.53 15.93 -11.46
CA VAL A 193 5.55 16.82 -12.13
C VAL A 193 4.63 17.51 -11.12
N ALA A 194 4.12 16.74 -10.14
CA ALA A 194 3.22 17.24 -9.12
C ALA A 194 3.92 18.10 -8.04
N TYR A 195 5.26 18.05 -7.95
CA TYR A 195 5.97 18.63 -6.81
C TYR A 195 5.75 20.14 -6.66
N LYS A 196 5.92 20.91 -7.74
CA LYS A 196 5.76 22.37 -7.67
C LYS A 196 4.34 22.78 -7.26
N PRO A 197 3.26 22.33 -7.96
CA PRO A 197 1.89 22.75 -7.63
C PRO A 197 1.37 22.19 -6.32
N LEU A 198 1.83 20.98 -5.89
CA LEU A 198 1.30 20.28 -4.72
C LEU A 198 2.31 20.16 -3.57
N LYS A 199 3.40 20.93 -3.57
CA LYS A 199 4.49 20.84 -2.59
C LYS A 199 3.98 20.74 -1.16
N LYS A 200 3.09 21.63 -0.75
CA LYS A 200 2.52 21.67 0.60
C LYS A 200 1.89 20.33 1.02
N TYR A 201 1.21 19.66 0.09
CA TYR A 201 0.60 18.35 0.34
C TYR A 201 1.61 17.20 0.29
N LEU A 202 2.54 17.23 -0.65
CA LEU A 202 3.57 16.21 -0.82
C LEU A 202 4.58 16.19 0.34
N THR A 203 4.79 17.35 0.99
CA THR A 203 5.67 17.48 2.17
C THR A 203 4.93 17.34 3.50
N GLY A 204 3.58 17.32 3.49
CA GLY A 204 2.76 17.29 4.70
C GLY A 204 2.77 18.58 5.52
N GLU A 205 3.20 19.72 4.94
CA GLU A 205 3.20 21.03 5.60
C GLU A 205 1.78 21.47 5.99
N ASP A 206 0.77 21.08 5.21
CA ASP A 206 -0.66 21.32 5.52
C ASP A 206 -1.15 20.60 6.78
N LEU A 207 -0.48 19.54 7.21
CA LEU A 207 -0.80 18.80 8.45
C LEU A 207 -0.21 19.47 9.69
N LEU A 208 0.83 20.28 9.52
CA LEU A 208 1.47 21.02 10.61
C LEU A 208 0.73 22.33 10.91
N ALA A 209 0.14 22.95 9.88
CA ALA A 209 -0.61 24.20 10.00
C ALA A 209 -2.00 24.02 10.65
N ALA A 210 -2.49 22.79 10.82
CA ALA A 210 -3.80 22.46 11.38
C ALA A 210 -3.73 22.08 12.89
N LYS A 211 -2.59 22.29 13.53
CA LYS A 211 -2.40 22.19 14.99
C LYS A 211 -2.49 23.56 15.61
#